data_2858f532277655e316577ea054f7d276
#
_entry.id   2858f532277655e316577ea054f7d276
#
_cell.length_a   1.000
_cell.length_b   1.000
_cell.length_c   1.000
_cell.angle_alpha   90.00
_cell.angle_beta   90.00
_cell.angle_gamma   90.00
#
_symmetry.space_group_name_H-M   'P 1'
#
loop_
_entity.id
_entity.type
_entity.pdbx_description
1 polymer ?
#
loop_
_entity_poly.entity_id
_entity_poly.type
_entity_poly.pdbx_seq_one_letter_code
_entity_poly.pdbx_strand_id
1 'polypeptide(L)'
;MRYLPLTPDDRARMLAKIGAADIDALFRDVPKEAVVGRKAFDLPDHQGELAVERALSKMAAKNVAAGSVPFFCGAGAYRHHVPAAVDHLIQRSEFLTSYTPYQPEIAQGTLQYLYEFQTQVALLTGMEVANASLYDGSTATAEAVLMAQRITKRPKAILSGGLHPHYAETAATLVELGGKVVQAPRTPGKPEDLIALIDNETACVVVQSPDVYGLVRDLAPIAEAAHAKGALLIAVVTEIVSLGLMESPGAMGADIVAAEGQSIGNGLSFGGPYVGLFATREKYLRQMPGRLAGETTDAAGKRGYVLTLSTREQHIRREKATSNICTNSGLCCLAFTIHLSLLGEEGFLRLARANHARASALADRLSKIKGVTLVTTAFFNEFTLKLSRPAASVVDDLAEKGIIAGVPASRLLPHEGQARDLLIVAATETATDEDCEAYAKALAEVLA
;
A
#
# COMPACT_ATOMS: atom_id res chain seq x y z
N MET A 1 -20.46 18.19 33.22
CA MET A 1 -20.04 17.26 32.15
C MET A 1 -18.53 17.27 32.06
N ARG A 2 -17.89 16.10 32.09
CA ARG A 2 -16.42 15.99 32.25
C ARG A 2 -15.62 16.39 30.99
N TYR A 3 -16.27 16.43 29.81
CA TYR A 3 -15.61 16.65 28.53
C TYR A 3 -15.85 18.03 27.92
N LEU A 4 -16.60 18.91 28.60
CA LEU A 4 -16.79 20.28 28.13
C LEU A 4 -15.56 21.13 28.55
N PRO A 5 -15.20 22.13 27.72
CA PRO A 5 -14.15 23.08 28.09
C PRO A 5 -14.48 23.78 29.43
N LEU A 6 -13.45 24.04 30.21
CA LEU A 6 -13.59 24.78 31.47
C LEU A 6 -14.09 26.20 31.22
N THR A 7 -15.03 26.63 32.03
CA THR A 7 -15.49 28.01 32.02
C THR A 7 -14.42 28.96 32.61
N PRO A 8 -14.48 30.26 32.38
CA PRO A 8 -13.61 31.24 33.06
C PRO A 8 -13.65 31.11 34.57
N ASP A 9 -14.86 30.88 35.16
CA ASP A 9 -15.04 30.73 36.60
C ASP A 9 -14.39 29.43 37.12
N ASP A 10 -14.44 28.33 36.38
CA ASP A 10 -13.76 27.10 36.73
C ASP A 10 -12.24 27.32 36.77
N ARG A 11 -11.70 27.99 35.75
CA ARG A 11 -10.27 28.33 35.70
C ARG A 11 -9.85 29.24 36.85
N ALA A 12 -10.63 30.29 37.16
CA ALA A 12 -10.39 31.16 38.28
C ALA A 12 -10.33 30.41 39.62
N ARG A 13 -11.29 29.50 39.84
CA ARG A 13 -11.33 28.66 41.05
C ARG A 13 -10.13 27.69 41.11
N MET A 14 -9.71 27.15 39.99
CA MET A 14 -8.53 26.28 39.94
C MET A 14 -7.23 27.06 40.23
N LEU A 15 -7.07 28.21 39.60
CA LEU A 15 -5.91 29.10 39.85
C LEU A 15 -5.81 29.56 41.31
N ALA A 16 -6.95 29.95 41.91
CA ALA A 16 -6.99 30.32 43.33
C ALA A 16 -6.59 29.13 44.24
N LYS A 17 -7.02 27.90 43.89
CA LYS A 17 -6.66 26.67 44.64
C LYS A 17 -5.16 26.36 44.54
N ILE A 18 -4.57 26.62 43.38
CA ILE A 18 -3.11 26.42 43.12
C ILE A 18 -2.29 27.53 43.71
N GLY A 19 -2.87 28.70 43.95
CA GLY A 19 -2.15 29.93 44.40
C GLY A 19 -1.45 30.62 43.24
N ALA A 20 -1.92 30.48 41.99
CA ALA A 20 -1.38 31.15 40.81
C ALA A 20 -2.28 32.34 40.42
N ALA A 21 -1.67 33.47 40.02
CA ALA A 21 -2.41 34.67 39.59
C ALA A 21 -3.15 34.47 38.26
N ASP A 22 -2.52 33.76 37.33
CA ASP A 22 -3.01 33.49 36.01
C ASP A 22 -2.39 32.19 35.46
N ILE A 23 -2.77 31.83 34.23
CA ILE A 23 -2.23 30.63 33.55
C ILE A 23 -0.73 30.79 33.24
N ASP A 24 -0.28 32.00 32.91
CA ASP A 24 1.13 32.27 32.54
C ASP A 24 2.06 32.06 33.76
N ALA A 25 1.56 32.33 34.97
CA ALA A 25 2.28 32.06 36.23
C ALA A 25 2.57 30.54 36.44
N LEU A 26 1.86 29.66 35.77
CA LEU A 26 2.14 28.20 35.81
C LEU A 26 3.41 27.82 35.05
N PHE A 27 3.87 28.67 34.14
CA PHE A 27 5.07 28.44 33.30
C PHE A 27 6.31 29.17 33.87
N ARG A 28 6.30 29.58 35.13
CA ARG A 28 7.41 30.32 35.75
C ARG A 28 8.78 29.64 35.69
N ASP A 29 8.79 28.31 35.56
CA ASP A 29 10.01 27.50 35.46
C ASP A 29 10.54 27.41 34.02
N VAL A 30 9.78 27.93 33.03
CA VAL A 30 10.20 28.02 31.64
C VAL A 30 10.97 29.34 31.45
N PRO A 31 12.19 29.36 30.88
CA PRO A 31 12.90 30.56 30.54
C PRO A 31 12.04 31.50 29.69
N LYS A 32 12.03 32.79 29.99
CA LYS A 32 11.15 33.78 29.32
C LYS A 32 11.38 33.85 27.82
N GLU A 33 12.63 33.66 27.40
CA GLU A 33 13.03 33.60 25.99
C GLU A 33 12.50 32.37 25.24
N ALA A 34 12.13 31.31 25.95
CA ALA A 34 11.56 30.11 25.40
C ALA A 34 10.02 30.14 25.35
N VAL A 35 9.38 31.14 25.97
CA VAL A 35 7.93 31.30 25.96
C VAL A 35 7.52 32.03 24.70
N VAL A 36 6.86 31.32 23.81
CA VAL A 36 6.31 31.87 22.57
C VAL A 36 4.97 32.54 22.86
N GLY A 37 4.86 33.84 22.61
CA GLY A 37 3.62 34.58 22.85
C GLY A 37 2.48 34.11 21.96
N ARG A 38 1.21 34.32 22.37
CA ARG A 38 -0.01 33.90 21.66
C ARG A 38 -0.08 34.34 20.18
N LYS A 39 0.61 35.43 19.82
CA LYS A 39 0.67 35.97 18.45
C LYS A 39 1.87 35.50 17.64
N ALA A 40 2.65 34.54 18.15
CA ALA A 40 3.78 34.02 17.41
C ALA A 40 3.39 33.17 16.16
N PHE A 41 2.18 32.73 16.13
CA PHE A 41 1.61 32.02 14.98
C PHE A 41 0.53 32.90 14.35
N ASP A 42 0.66 33.17 13.06
CA ASP A 42 -0.36 33.84 12.25
C ASP A 42 -1.44 32.80 11.88
N LEU A 43 -2.22 32.42 12.86
CA LEU A 43 -3.33 31.48 12.70
C LEU A 43 -4.65 32.22 12.81
N PRO A 44 -5.67 31.83 12.03
CA PRO A 44 -7.00 32.39 12.15
C PRO A 44 -7.59 32.11 13.55
N ASP A 45 -8.39 33.04 14.02
CA ASP A 45 -9.12 32.89 15.27
C ASP A 45 -10.09 31.70 15.21
N HIS A 46 -10.43 31.17 16.38
CA HIS A 46 -11.42 30.11 16.56
C HIS A 46 -12.76 30.48 15.89
N GLN A 47 -13.32 29.54 15.16
CA GLN A 47 -14.63 29.64 14.53
C GLN A 47 -15.56 28.51 15.00
N GLY A 48 -16.86 28.75 14.92
CA GLY A 48 -17.85 27.73 15.24
C GLY A 48 -17.92 26.64 14.18
N GLU A 49 -18.40 25.46 14.58
CA GLU A 49 -18.48 24.23 13.77
C GLU A 49 -19.10 24.47 12.38
N LEU A 50 -20.22 25.18 12.29
CA LEU A 50 -20.89 25.48 11.02
C LEU A 50 -20.02 26.30 10.06
N ALA A 51 -19.23 27.25 10.57
CA ALA A 51 -18.35 28.07 9.74
C ALA A 51 -17.18 27.22 9.20
N VAL A 52 -16.60 26.35 10.04
CA VAL A 52 -15.53 25.41 9.66
C VAL A 52 -16.05 24.41 8.64
N GLU A 53 -17.21 23.79 8.87
CA GLU A 53 -17.84 22.86 7.92
C GLU A 53 -18.03 23.50 6.54
N ARG A 54 -18.58 24.72 6.49
CA ARG A 54 -18.78 25.46 5.23
C ARG A 54 -17.47 25.76 4.52
N ALA A 55 -16.44 26.16 5.26
CA ALA A 55 -15.12 26.48 4.70
C ALA A 55 -14.46 25.22 4.11
N LEU A 56 -14.44 24.12 4.87
CA LEU A 56 -13.86 22.86 4.43
C LEU A 56 -14.65 22.22 3.29
N SER A 57 -15.99 22.29 3.30
CA SER A 57 -16.83 21.80 2.19
C SER A 57 -16.55 22.56 0.88
N LYS A 58 -16.31 23.89 0.94
CA LYS A 58 -15.90 24.66 -0.24
C LYS A 58 -14.53 24.24 -0.77
N MET A 59 -13.60 23.88 0.10
CA MET A 59 -12.28 23.36 -0.29
C MET A 59 -12.42 21.96 -0.89
N ALA A 60 -13.18 21.09 -0.25
CA ALA A 60 -13.44 19.73 -0.73
C ALA A 60 -14.11 19.72 -2.12
N ALA A 61 -15.04 20.62 -2.38
CA ALA A 61 -15.73 20.74 -3.67
C ALA A 61 -14.81 21.14 -4.86
N LYS A 62 -13.57 21.56 -4.59
CA LYS A 62 -12.57 21.83 -5.64
C LYS A 62 -11.82 20.58 -6.08
N ASN A 63 -11.92 19.48 -5.34
CA ASN A 63 -11.29 18.22 -5.70
C ASN A 63 -12.17 17.43 -6.66
N VAL A 64 -11.52 16.66 -7.53
CA VAL A 64 -12.19 15.71 -8.42
C VAL A 64 -12.02 14.33 -7.81
N ALA A 65 -13.13 13.73 -7.34
CA ALA A 65 -13.10 12.38 -6.80
C ALA A 65 -13.07 11.34 -7.93
N ALA A 66 -12.30 10.27 -7.74
CA ALA A 66 -12.19 9.18 -8.71
C ALA A 66 -13.56 8.55 -9.10
N GLY A 67 -14.57 8.65 -8.20
CA GLY A 67 -15.93 8.17 -8.45
C GLY A 67 -16.83 9.09 -9.27
N SER A 68 -16.41 10.32 -9.55
CA SER A 68 -17.25 11.34 -10.21
C SER A 68 -16.92 11.57 -11.68
N VAL A 69 -15.86 10.94 -12.19
CA VAL A 69 -15.37 11.09 -13.57
C VAL A 69 -14.83 9.76 -14.09
N PRO A 70 -14.71 9.57 -15.42
CA PRO A 70 -13.93 8.48 -16.00
C PRO A 70 -12.51 8.48 -15.43
N PHE A 71 -12.12 7.36 -14.79
CA PHE A 71 -10.89 7.28 -14.00
C PHE A 71 -10.09 6.03 -14.35
N PHE A 72 -8.84 6.22 -14.83
CA PHE A 72 -7.97 5.17 -15.36
C PHE A 72 -6.56 5.21 -14.76
N CYS A 73 -6.39 5.79 -13.56
CA CYS A 73 -5.13 5.73 -12.84
C CYS A 73 -4.97 4.39 -12.12
N GLY A 74 -3.72 3.94 -12.10
CA GLY A 74 -3.22 2.80 -11.37
C GLY A 74 -1.88 3.13 -10.72
N ALA A 75 -0.82 2.49 -11.19
CA ALA A 75 0.55 2.66 -10.71
C ALA A 75 0.66 2.43 -9.20
N GLY A 76 0.15 1.28 -8.75
CA GLY A 76 0.28 0.80 -7.36
C GLY A 76 -0.89 1.09 -6.44
N ALA A 77 -1.92 1.85 -6.90
CA ALA A 77 -3.18 2.02 -6.19
C ALA A 77 -4.33 2.07 -7.22
N TYR A 78 -5.36 1.25 -7.01
CA TYR A 78 -6.38 1.00 -8.01
C TYR A 78 -7.77 1.27 -7.45
N ARG A 79 -8.64 1.84 -8.27
CA ARG A 79 -10.02 2.06 -7.89
C ARG A 79 -10.81 0.77 -8.06
N HIS A 80 -11.24 0.18 -6.96
CA HIS A 80 -12.16 -0.95 -6.92
C HIS A 80 -13.45 -0.59 -6.21
N HIS A 81 -14.50 -1.37 -6.43
CA HIS A 81 -15.74 -1.26 -5.68
C HIS A 81 -15.56 -1.84 -4.27
N VAL A 82 -15.82 -1.05 -3.25
CA VAL A 82 -15.87 -1.53 -1.86
C VAL A 82 -17.33 -1.68 -1.46
N PRO A 83 -17.77 -2.91 -1.10
CA PRO A 83 -19.17 -3.14 -0.69
C PRO A 83 -19.56 -2.31 0.55
N ALA A 84 -20.79 -1.78 0.56
CA ALA A 84 -21.30 -1.02 1.70
C ALA A 84 -21.25 -1.77 3.04
N ALA A 85 -21.31 -3.10 3.01
CA ALA A 85 -21.15 -3.93 4.20
C ALA A 85 -19.76 -3.79 4.84
N VAL A 86 -18.70 -3.57 4.05
CA VAL A 86 -17.34 -3.34 4.58
C VAL A 86 -17.33 -2.05 5.39
N ASP A 87 -17.79 -0.94 4.78
CA ASP A 87 -17.84 0.36 5.44
C ASP A 87 -18.68 0.32 6.72
N HIS A 88 -19.86 -0.32 6.67
CA HIS A 88 -20.72 -0.47 7.84
C HIS A 88 -20.05 -1.26 8.98
N LEU A 89 -19.39 -2.36 8.66
CA LEU A 89 -18.82 -3.25 9.69
C LEU A 89 -17.57 -2.67 10.34
N ILE A 90 -16.68 -2.00 9.57
CA ILE A 90 -15.47 -1.39 10.15
C ILE A 90 -15.78 -0.22 11.08
N GLN A 91 -16.96 0.40 10.96
CA GLN A 91 -17.41 1.51 11.81
C GLN A 91 -18.03 1.05 13.13
N ARG A 92 -18.21 -0.26 13.35
CA ARG A 92 -18.69 -0.74 14.64
C ARG A 92 -17.68 -0.42 15.73
N SER A 93 -18.17 0.08 16.87
CA SER A 93 -17.33 0.57 17.96
C SER A 93 -16.38 -0.49 18.52
N GLU A 94 -16.75 -1.77 18.44
CA GLU A 94 -15.94 -2.90 18.88
C GLU A 94 -14.63 -3.01 18.07
N PHE A 95 -14.65 -2.59 16.81
CA PHE A 95 -13.48 -2.58 15.92
C PHE A 95 -12.83 -1.21 15.83
N LEU A 96 -13.64 -0.14 15.62
CA LEU A 96 -13.15 1.21 15.38
C LEU A 96 -12.27 1.74 16.51
N THR A 97 -12.60 1.41 17.75
CA THR A 97 -11.84 1.83 18.94
C THR A 97 -10.73 0.86 19.35
N SER A 98 -10.60 -0.28 18.66
CA SER A 98 -9.54 -1.26 18.93
C SER A 98 -8.18 -0.71 18.54
N TYR A 99 -7.17 -1.04 19.36
CA TYR A 99 -5.77 -0.76 19.07
C TYR A 99 -4.97 -2.07 19.13
N THR A 100 -3.74 -2.04 19.58
CA THR A 100 -2.94 -3.25 19.67
C THR A 100 -3.51 -4.23 20.71
N PRO A 101 -3.78 -5.49 20.34
CA PRO A 101 -4.40 -6.48 21.22
C PRO A 101 -3.38 -7.13 22.17
N TYR A 102 -2.75 -6.36 23.06
CA TYR A 102 -1.77 -6.85 24.01
C TYR A 102 -2.37 -7.77 25.09
N GLN A 103 -3.64 -7.56 25.44
CA GLN A 103 -4.36 -8.36 26.43
C GLN A 103 -5.30 -9.33 25.70
N PRO A 104 -4.88 -10.60 25.49
CA PRO A 104 -5.69 -11.55 24.73
C PRO A 104 -7.07 -11.79 25.36
N GLU A 105 -7.17 -11.69 26.68
CA GLU A 105 -8.41 -11.95 27.44
C GLU A 105 -9.58 -11.06 27.00
N ILE A 106 -9.31 -9.84 26.57
CA ILE A 106 -10.34 -8.86 26.18
C ILE A 106 -10.32 -8.54 24.68
N ALA A 107 -9.38 -9.10 23.92
CA ALA A 107 -9.13 -8.77 22.52
C ALA A 107 -9.32 -9.99 21.58
N GLN A 108 -10.09 -11.00 21.99
CA GLN A 108 -10.22 -12.24 21.21
C GLN A 108 -10.76 -12.02 19.79
N GLY A 109 -11.77 -11.14 19.63
CA GLY A 109 -12.30 -10.83 18.31
C GLY A 109 -11.29 -10.13 17.40
N THR A 110 -10.47 -9.21 17.94
CA THR A 110 -9.39 -8.55 17.22
C THR A 110 -8.32 -9.55 16.80
N LEU A 111 -7.89 -10.41 17.69
CA LEU A 111 -6.90 -11.46 17.40
C LEU A 111 -7.42 -12.47 16.38
N GLN A 112 -8.72 -12.81 16.46
CA GLN A 112 -9.34 -13.71 15.50
C GLN A 112 -9.32 -13.14 14.08
N TYR A 113 -9.76 -11.91 13.86
CA TYR A 113 -9.75 -11.37 12.49
C TYR A 113 -8.32 -11.16 11.96
N LEU A 114 -7.35 -10.88 12.83
CA LEU A 114 -5.94 -10.83 12.41
C LEU A 114 -5.43 -12.21 11.99
N TYR A 115 -5.83 -13.26 12.68
CA TYR A 115 -5.51 -14.63 12.30
C TYR A 115 -6.17 -15.03 10.96
N GLU A 116 -7.42 -14.64 10.76
CA GLU A 116 -8.14 -14.83 9.49
C GLU A 116 -7.47 -14.06 8.35
N PHE A 117 -7.06 -12.80 8.59
CA PHE A 117 -6.29 -12.00 7.64
C PHE A 117 -4.99 -12.72 7.22
N GLN A 118 -4.21 -13.21 8.19
CA GLN A 118 -2.98 -13.95 7.91
C GLN A 118 -3.25 -15.19 7.04
N THR A 119 -4.31 -15.91 7.34
CA THR A 119 -4.73 -17.09 6.56
C THR A 119 -5.07 -16.70 5.13
N GLN A 120 -5.85 -15.65 4.94
CA GLN A 120 -6.22 -15.15 3.62
C GLN A 120 -5.00 -14.71 2.79
N VAL A 121 -4.07 -13.98 3.41
CA VAL A 121 -2.84 -13.53 2.75
C VAL A 121 -1.95 -14.72 2.38
N ALA A 122 -1.80 -15.71 3.26
CA ALA A 122 -1.05 -16.92 2.96
C ALA A 122 -1.65 -17.70 1.78
N LEU A 123 -2.98 -17.87 1.74
CA LEU A 123 -3.70 -18.54 0.65
C LEU A 123 -3.53 -17.80 -0.68
N LEU A 124 -3.73 -16.48 -0.72
CA LEU A 124 -3.59 -15.67 -1.94
C LEU A 124 -2.18 -15.73 -2.51
N THR A 125 -1.17 -15.66 -1.64
CA THR A 125 0.23 -15.60 -2.07
C THR A 125 0.86 -16.97 -2.32
N GLY A 126 0.18 -18.07 -1.95
CA GLY A 126 0.72 -19.42 -2.02
C GLY A 126 1.88 -19.65 -1.03
N MET A 127 1.89 -18.88 0.06
CA MET A 127 2.90 -18.97 1.12
C MET A 127 2.35 -19.75 2.32
N GLU A 128 3.26 -20.19 3.20
CA GLU A 128 2.91 -21.00 4.35
C GLU A 128 2.48 -20.14 5.56
N VAL A 129 3.04 -18.93 5.69
CA VAL A 129 2.75 -18.04 6.82
C VAL A 129 2.70 -16.59 6.37
N ALA A 130 1.83 -15.79 7.01
CA ALA A 130 1.74 -14.35 6.85
C ALA A 130 1.67 -13.67 8.22
N ASN A 131 2.06 -12.38 8.29
CA ASN A 131 1.95 -11.59 9.50
C ASN A 131 0.62 -10.82 9.57
N ALA A 132 0.39 -10.13 10.69
CA ALA A 132 -0.82 -9.34 10.94
C ALA A 132 -0.79 -7.95 10.25
N SER A 133 -0.12 -7.81 9.15
CA SER A 133 0.17 -6.71 8.25
C SER A 133 1.40 -5.87 8.57
N LEU A 134 1.80 -5.13 7.55
CA LEU A 134 2.69 -3.98 7.62
C LEU A 134 1.90 -2.70 7.25
N TYR A 135 2.58 -1.55 7.14
CA TYR A 135 1.89 -0.27 6.91
C TYR A 135 1.35 -0.18 5.48
N ASP A 136 2.18 -0.52 4.50
CA ASP A 136 1.88 -0.55 3.08
C ASP A 136 2.83 -1.51 2.33
N GLY A 137 2.61 -1.69 1.04
CA GLY A 137 3.43 -2.57 0.20
C GLY A 137 4.88 -2.10 0.08
N SER A 138 5.15 -0.79 0.15
CA SER A 138 6.51 -0.27 0.01
C SER A 138 7.37 -0.57 1.24
N THR A 139 6.82 -0.35 2.44
CA THR A 139 7.48 -0.75 3.69
C THR A 139 7.58 -2.26 3.84
N ALA A 140 6.59 -3.02 3.36
CA ALA A 140 6.65 -4.47 3.29
C ALA A 140 7.82 -4.94 2.41
N THR A 141 8.02 -4.33 1.25
CA THR A 141 9.14 -4.63 0.34
C THR A 141 10.49 -4.34 0.99
N ALA A 142 10.63 -3.19 1.62
CA ALA A 142 11.87 -2.81 2.31
C ALA A 142 12.21 -3.77 3.46
N GLU A 143 11.21 -4.13 4.28
CA GLU A 143 11.38 -5.11 5.36
C GLU A 143 11.69 -6.52 4.84
N ALA A 144 11.17 -6.90 3.66
CA ALA A 144 11.53 -8.16 2.99
C ALA A 144 13.02 -8.19 2.61
N VAL A 145 13.55 -7.09 2.08
CA VAL A 145 14.99 -6.96 1.77
C VAL A 145 15.82 -7.08 3.04
N LEU A 146 15.49 -6.34 4.09
CA LEU A 146 16.20 -6.42 5.37
C LEU A 146 16.11 -7.83 5.99
N MET A 147 14.98 -8.51 5.86
CA MET A 147 14.81 -9.90 6.28
C MET A 147 15.70 -10.84 5.49
N ALA A 148 15.78 -10.70 4.17
CA ALA A 148 16.63 -11.51 3.32
C ALA A 148 18.11 -11.34 3.66
N GLN A 149 18.56 -10.11 3.93
CA GLN A 149 19.93 -9.82 4.39
C GLN A 149 20.22 -10.47 5.76
N ARG A 150 19.27 -10.46 6.69
CA ARG A 150 19.42 -11.15 7.98
C ARG A 150 19.53 -12.67 7.83
N ILE A 151 18.77 -13.26 6.92
CA ILE A 151 18.76 -14.71 6.66
C ILE A 151 20.06 -15.14 5.99
N THR A 152 20.43 -14.48 4.90
CA THR A 152 21.57 -14.88 4.06
C THR A 152 22.92 -14.42 4.60
N LYS A 153 22.93 -13.40 5.48
CA LYS A 153 24.14 -12.71 5.96
C LYS A 153 24.94 -12.05 4.81
N ARG A 154 24.24 -11.62 3.76
CA ARG A 154 24.83 -10.99 2.58
C ARG A 154 24.29 -9.57 2.41
N PRO A 155 25.09 -8.62 1.87
CA PRO A 155 24.70 -7.21 1.83
C PRO A 155 23.91 -6.83 0.57
N LYS A 156 24.03 -7.56 -0.54
CA LYS A 156 23.57 -7.10 -1.86
C LYS A 156 22.11 -7.48 -2.11
N ALA A 157 21.29 -6.48 -2.40
CA ALA A 157 19.92 -6.63 -2.90
C ALA A 157 19.85 -6.15 -4.36
N ILE A 158 19.30 -6.96 -5.26
CA ILE A 158 19.05 -6.60 -6.66
C ILE A 158 17.59 -6.22 -6.77
N LEU A 159 17.31 -4.98 -7.19
CA LEU A 159 15.96 -4.50 -7.45
C LEU A 159 15.69 -4.49 -8.94
N SER A 160 14.61 -5.15 -9.37
CA SER A 160 14.13 -5.17 -10.75
C SER A 160 13.91 -3.75 -11.30
N GLY A 161 14.21 -3.53 -12.56
CA GLY A 161 13.89 -2.29 -13.26
C GLY A 161 12.39 -2.04 -13.38
N GLY A 162 11.58 -3.10 -13.32
CA GLY A 162 10.13 -3.06 -13.28
C GLY A 162 9.52 -2.84 -11.89
N LEU A 163 10.33 -2.77 -10.83
CA LEU A 163 9.83 -2.44 -9.49
C LEU A 163 9.34 -0.99 -9.43
N HIS A 164 8.19 -0.78 -8.78
CA HIS A 164 7.62 0.55 -8.59
C HIS A 164 8.65 1.51 -7.97
N PRO A 165 8.89 2.72 -8.54
CA PRO A 165 9.96 3.61 -8.09
C PRO A 165 9.91 3.93 -6.60
N HIS A 166 8.75 4.24 -6.03
CA HIS A 166 8.62 4.53 -4.61
C HIS A 166 8.98 3.33 -3.72
N TYR A 167 8.70 2.10 -4.18
CA TYR A 167 9.11 0.87 -3.48
C TYR A 167 10.63 0.71 -3.52
N ALA A 168 11.22 0.97 -4.68
CA ALA A 168 12.68 0.91 -4.84
C ALA A 168 13.38 1.96 -3.96
N GLU A 169 12.89 3.19 -3.92
CA GLU A 169 13.42 4.28 -3.09
C GLU A 169 13.27 4.00 -1.60
N THR A 170 12.12 3.47 -1.17
CA THR A 170 11.89 3.08 0.23
C THR A 170 12.86 1.97 0.64
N ALA A 171 13.01 0.93 -0.21
CA ALA A 171 13.95 -0.14 0.05
C ALA A 171 15.41 0.36 0.09
N ALA A 172 15.81 1.22 -0.86
CA ALA A 172 17.14 1.80 -0.91
C ALA A 172 17.44 2.61 0.36
N THR A 173 16.49 3.46 0.81
CA THR A 173 16.63 4.29 2.01
C THR A 173 16.85 3.46 3.27
N LEU A 174 16.08 2.37 3.45
CA LEU A 174 16.20 1.53 4.65
C LEU A 174 17.43 0.61 4.61
N VAL A 175 17.88 0.22 3.43
CA VAL A 175 19.06 -0.67 3.25
C VAL A 175 20.37 0.09 3.35
N GLU A 176 20.40 1.40 3.10
CA GLU A 176 21.61 2.25 3.05
C GLU A 176 22.49 2.13 4.29
N LEU A 177 21.90 1.90 5.46
CA LEU A 177 22.64 1.81 6.74
C LEU A 177 23.46 0.53 6.92
N GLY A 178 23.29 -0.49 6.09
CA GLY A 178 23.99 -1.77 6.31
C GLY A 178 24.06 -2.71 5.10
N GLY A 179 23.60 -2.27 3.94
CA GLY A 179 23.55 -3.08 2.73
C GLY A 179 23.94 -2.34 1.47
N LYS A 180 23.78 -3.03 0.33
CA LYS A 180 24.04 -2.49 -1.01
C LYS A 180 22.85 -2.80 -1.91
N VAL A 181 22.28 -1.76 -2.51
CA VAL A 181 21.23 -1.89 -3.52
C VAL A 181 21.84 -1.81 -4.92
N VAL A 182 21.46 -2.73 -5.79
CA VAL A 182 21.77 -2.72 -7.22
C VAL A 182 20.45 -2.60 -7.98
N GLN A 183 20.21 -1.44 -8.58
CA GLN A 183 19.06 -1.22 -9.43
C GLN A 183 19.32 -1.76 -10.83
N ALA A 184 18.49 -2.72 -11.28
CA ALA A 184 18.55 -3.22 -12.64
C ALA A 184 18.04 -2.18 -13.66
N PRO A 185 18.43 -2.26 -14.95
CA PRO A 185 17.94 -1.35 -15.98
C PRO A 185 16.42 -1.38 -16.13
N ARG A 186 15.81 -0.21 -16.36
CA ARG A 186 14.40 -0.09 -16.66
C ARG A 186 14.13 -0.34 -18.15
N THR A 187 13.31 -1.33 -18.46
CA THR A 187 13.01 -1.78 -19.82
C THR A 187 11.51 -1.89 -20.04
N PRO A 188 10.79 -0.74 -20.28
CA PRO A 188 9.34 -0.75 -20.44
C PRO A 188 8.84 -1.80 -21.44
N GLY A 189 7.89 -2.65 -21.02
CA GLY A 189 7.29 -3.68 -21.84
C GLY A 189 8.17 -4.91 -22.14
N LYS A 190 9.37 -4.99 -21.55
CA LYS A 190 10.28 -6.15 -21.70
C LYS A 190 10.94 -6.50 -20.37
N PRO A 191 11.16 -7.78 -20.07
CA PRO A 191 11.93 -8.17 -18.89
C PRO A 191 13.42 -7.83 -19.08
N GLU A 192 14.05 -7.28 -18.05
CA GLU A 192 15.50 -7.14 -17.95
C GLU A 192 16.16 -8.47 -17.54
N ASP A 193 17.45 -8.61 -17.84
CA ASP A 193 18.24 -9.78 -17.42
C ASP A 193 18.72 -9.64 -15.97
N LEU A 194 17.90 -10.12 -15.04
CA LEU A 194 18.21 -10.14 -13.60
C LEU A 194 19.20 -11.27 -13.26
N ILE A 195 19.17 -12.38 -14.01
CA ILE A 195 19.97 -13.58 -13.72
C ILE A 195 21.46 -13.26 -13.83
N ALA A 196 21.84 -12.47 -14.83
CA ALA A 196 23.24 -12.04 -15.01
C ALA A 196 23.79 -11.19 -13.85
N LEU A 197 22.93 -10.60 -13.03
CA LEU A 197 23.34 -9.76 -11.89
C LEU A 197 23.56 -10.55 -10.60
N ILE A 198 23.10 -11.82 -10.55
CA ILE A 198 23.13 -12.66 -9.33
C ILE A 198 24.53 -13.25 -9.13
N ASP A 199 25.12 -12.96 -7.97
CA ASP A 199 26.41 -13.48 -7.53
C ASP A 199 26.38 -14.00 -6.09
N ASN A 200 27.54 -14.38 -5.57
CA ASN A 200 27.68 -14.94 -4.23
C ASN A 200 27.47 -13.92 -3.08
N GLU A 201 27.48 -12.61 -3.38
CA GLU A 201 27.18 -11.55 -2.42
C GLU A 201 25.68 -11.20 -2.38
N THR A 202 24.91 -11.73 -3.32
CA THR A 202 23.49 -11.44 -3.46
C THR A 202 22.70 -12.05 -2.31
N ALA A 203 22.01 -11.21 -1.53
CA ALA A 203 21.06 -11.60 -0.50
C ALA A 203 19.70 -11.97 -1.10
N CYS A 204 19.21 -11.11 -1.99
CA CYS A 204 17.93 -11.31 -2.64
C CYS A 204 17.83 -10.61 -4.00
N VAL A 205 16.87 -11.08 -4.78
CA VAL A 205 16.34 -10.42 -5.98
C VAL A 205 14.90 -10.02 -5.72
N VAL A 206 14.57 -8.76 -5.95
CA VAL A 206 13.23 -8.20 -5.75
C VAL A 206 12.58 -7.98 -7.11
N VAL A 207 11.46 -8.66 -7.36
CA VAL A 207 10.77 -8.62 -8.65
C VAL A 207 9.30 -8.33 -8.44
N GLN A 208 8.78 -7.30 -9.10
CA GLN A 208 7.35 -7.00 -9.12
C GLN A 208 6.68 -7.67 -10.33
N SER A 209 5.53 -8.33 -10.09
CA SER A 209 4.69 -8.89 -11.16
C SER A 209 3.20 -8.78 -10.78
N PRO A 210 2.37 -8.11 -11.59
CA PRO A 210 2.73 -7.27 -12.74
C PRO A 210 3.68 -6.13 -12.35
N ASP A 211 4.61 -5.76 -13.23
CA ASP A 211 5.56 -4.70 -12.96
C ASP A 211 4.92 -3.29 -13.07
N VAL A 212 5.68 -2.22 -12.77
CA VAL A 212 5.17 -0.84 -12.81
C VAL A 212 4.64 -0.40 -14.19
N TYR A 213 5.04 -1.08 -15.25
CA TYR A 213 4.55 -0.86 -16.61
C TYR A 213 3.37 -1.76 -16.98
N GLY A 214 2.93 -2.61 -16.04
CA GLY A 214 1.86 -3.59 -16.20
C GLY A 214 2.32 -4.97 -16.71
N LEU A 215 3.61 -5.19 -16.99
CA LEU A 215 4.12 -6.45 -17.56
C LEU A 215 4.03 -7.59 -16.54
N VAL A 216 3.33 -8.65 -16.92
CA VAL A 216 3.29 -9.92 -16.18
C VAL A 216 4.59 -10.70 -16.44
N ARG A 217 5.19 -11.24 -15.38
CA ARG A 217 6.46 -11.97 -15.44
C ARG A 217 6.34 -13.36 -14.83
N ASP A 218 6.97 -14.35 -15.46
CA ASP A 218 7.24 -15.62 -14.82
C ASP A 218 8.43 -15.46 -13.85
N LEU A 219 8.22 -15.80 -12.59
CA LEU A 219 9.22 -15.67 -11.54
C LEU A 219 10.07 -16.92 -11.36
N ALA A 220 9.63 -18.09 -11.87
CA ALA A 220 10.26 -19.38 -11.61
C ALA A 220 11.73 -19.44 -12.09
N PRO A 221 12.11 -18.96 -13.28
CA PRO A 221 13.52 -18.97 -13.71
C PRO A 221 14.42 -18.10 -12.84
N ILE A 222 13.88 -16.98 -12.32
CA ILE A 222 14.64 -16.07 -11.44
C ILE A 222 14.80 -16.70 -10.05
N ALA A 223 13.75 -17.38 -9.55
CA ALA A 223 13.81 -18.12 -8.29
C ALA A 223 14.89 -19.21 -8.35
N GLU A 224 14.89 -20.02 -9.40
CA GLU A 224 15.88 -21.09 -9.60
C GLU A 224 17.31 -20.53 -9.62
N ALA A 225 17.56 -19.48 -10.37
CA ALA A 225 18.88 -18.84 -10.47
C ALA A 225 19.32 -18.22 -9.12
N ALA A 226 18.42 -17.58 -8.38
CA ALA A 226 18.68 -17.03 -7.07
C ALA A 226 19.04 -18.15 -6.06
N HIS A 227 18.23 -19.19 -6.01
CA HIS A 227 18.44 -20.34 -5.12
C HIS A 227 19.75 -21.09 -5.41
N ALA A 228 20.12 -21.24 -6.69
CA ALA A 228 21.39 -21.84 -7.08
C ALA A 228 22.62 -21.08 -6.52
N LYS A 229 22.48 -19.80 -6.21
CA LYS A 229 23.49 -18.95 -5.56
C LYS A 229 23.25 -18.76 -4.07
N GLY A 230 22.20 -19.37 -3.49
CA GLY A 230 21.81 -19.20 -2.10
C GLY A 230 21.26 -17.80 -1.76
N ALA A 231 20.78 -17.07 -2.76
CA ALA A 231 20.02 -15.85 -2.64
C ALA A 231 18.51 -16.17 -2.53
N LEU A 232 17.71 -15.21 -2.04
CA LEU A 232 16.27 -15.35 -1.93
C LEU A 232 15.55 -14.57 -3.04
N LEU A 233 14.40 -15.09 -3.48
CA LEU A 233 13.47 -14.33 -4.33
C LEU A 233 12.41 -13.66 -3.48
N ILE A 234 12.30 -12.33 -3.62
CA ILE A 234 11.24 -11.50 -3.07
C ILE A 234 10.31 -11.12 -4.21
N ALA A 235 9.07 -11.61 -4.17
CA ALA A 235 8.03 -11.20 -5.10
C ALA A 235 7.25 -10.01 -4.55
N VAL A 236 7.03 -9.00 -5.40
CA VAL A 236 6.23 -7.82 -5.07
C VAL A 236 4.95 -7.83 -5.90
N VAL A 237 3.80 -7.60 -5.27
CA VAL A 237 2.49 -7.52 -5.94
C VAL A 237 1.80 -6.23 -5.51
N THR A 238 1.66 -5.27 -6.42
CA THR A 238 0.98 -4.00 -6.13
C THR A 238 -0.52 -4.06 -6.39
N GLU A 239 -0.97 -5.00 -7.25
CA GLU A 239 -2.38 -5.26 -7.52
C GLU A 239 -2.74 -6.69 -7.10
N ILE A 240 -3.25 -6.84 -5.89
CA ILE A 240 -3.52 -8.16 -5.30
C ILE A 240 -4.62 -8.94 -6.05
N VAL A 241 -5.55 -8.26 -6.72
CA VAL A 241 -6.62 -8.90 -7.51
C VAL A 241 -6.05 -9.70 -8.70
N SER A 242 -4.84 -9.37 -9.15
CA SER A 242 -4.15 -10.10 -10.21
C SER A 242 -3.96 -11.60 -9.88
N LEU A 243 -3.81 -11.93 -8.60
CA LEU A 243 -3.64 -13.31 -8.14
C LEU A 243 -4.89 -14.19 -8.34
N GLY A 244 -6.02 -13.60 -8.72
CA GLY A 244 -7.20 -14.36 -9.17
C GLY A 244 -7.06 -14.95 -10.58
N LEU A 245 -6.07 -14.55 -11.38
CA LEU A 245 -5.80 -15.10 -12.72
C LEU A 245 -4.36 -15.54 -12.92
N MET A 246 -3.44 -15.06 -12.08
CA MET A 246 -2.03 -15.38 -12.17
C MET A 246 -1.67 -16.48 -11.17
N GLU A 247 -0.67 -17.27 -11.50
CA GLU A 247 -0.08 -18.21 -10.55
C GLU A 247 0.49 -17.45 -9.35
N SER A 248 0.28 -17.99 -8.15
CA SER A 248 0.74 -17.36 -6.92
C SER A 248 2.27 -17.27 -6.88
N PRO A 249 2.84 -16.19 -6.33
CA PRO A 249 4.29 -16.06 -6.21
C PRO A 249 4.96 -17.22 -5.46
N GLY A 250 4.26 -17.77 -4.45
CA GLY A 250 4.74 -18.93 -3.71
C GLY A 250 4.89 -20.18 -4.58
N ALA A 251 3.94 -20.45 -5.49
CA ALA A 251 4.03 -21.55 -6.44
C ALA A 251 5.17 -21.35 -7.46
N MET A 252 5.45 -20.12 -7.86
CA MET A 252 6.59 -19.75 -8.72
C MET A 252 7.95 -19.71 -7.99
N GLY A 253 8.03 -20.14 -6.74
CA GLY A 253 9.28 -20.28 -6.02
C GLY A 253 9.72 -19.07 -5.18
N ALA A 254 8.89 -18.06 -4.98
CA ALA A 254 9.22 -16.97 -4.07
C ALA A 254 9.46 -17.45 -2.63
N ASP A 255 10.44 -16.85 -1.96
CA ASP A 255 10.74 -17.08 -0.54
C ASP A 255 9.99 -16.12 0.36
N ILE A 256 9.79 -14.88 -0.11
CA ILE A 256 9.07 -13.82 0.59
C ILE A 256 8.15 -13.14 -0.44
N VAL A 257 6.94 -12.83 -0.02
CA VAL A 257 6.00 -11.99 -0.79
C VAL A 257 5.70 -10.73 0.01
N ALA A 258 5.90 -9.58 -0.63
CA ALA A 258 5.48 -8.28 -0.15
C ALA A 258 4.43 -7.72 -1.11
N ALA A 259 3.27 -7.31 -0.62
CA ALA A 259 2.20 -6.86 -1.51
C ALA A 259 1.41 -5.68 -0.91
N GLU A 260 0.65 -5.02 -1.76
CA GLU A 260 -0.32 -4.00 -1.36
C GLU A 260 -1.74 -4.58 -1.39
N GLY A 261 -2.44 -4.46 -0.28
CA GLY A 261 -3.81 -4.97 -0.13
C GLY A 261 -4.91 -3.95 -0.40
N GLN A 262 -4.58 -2.74 -0.83
CA GLN A 262 -5.53 -1.64 -1.02
C GLN A 262 -6.73 -2.01 -1.88
N SER A 263 -6.54 -2.76 -2.95
CA SER A 263 -7.59 -3.15 -3.91
C SER A 263 -8.74 -3.95 -3.30
N ILE A 264 -8.54 -4.53 -2.13
CA ILE A 264 -9.56 -5.31 -1.41
C ILE A 264 -9.97 -4.57 -0.13
N GLY A 265 -11.17 -4.02 -0.13
CA GLY A 265 -11.81 -3.41 1.05
C GLY A 265 -11.34 -2.00 1.40
N ASN A 266 -10.30 -1.47 0.77
CA ASN A 266 -9.74 -0.16 1.07
C ASN A 266 -9.90 0.79 -0.12
N GLY A 267 -10.55 1.93 0.10
CA GLY A 267 -10.70 2.96 -0.93
C GLY A 267 -9.39 3.69 -1.21
N LEU A 268 -9.33 4.43 -2.33
CA LEU A 268 -8.16 5.25 -2.68
C LEU A 268 -7.87 6.33 -1.63
N SER A 269 -8.91 6.92 -1.03
CA SER A 269 -8.89 7.88 0.09
C SER A 269 -7.82 8.98 -0.05
N PHE A 270 -7.61 9.47 -1.27
CA PHE A 270 -6.57 10.48 -1.61
C PHE A 270 -5.14 10.11 -1.17
N GLY A 271 -4.82 8.82 -1.11
CA GLY A 271 -3.48 8.33 -0.81
C GLY A 271 -3.35 7.48 0.45
N GLY A 272 -4.43 6.96 0.96
CA GLY A 272 -4.40 6.02 2.07
C GLY A 272 -5.28 6.39 3.28
N PRO A 273 -5.20 5.63 4.38
CA PRO A 273 -4.23 4.54 4.63
C PRO A 273 -4.48 3.30 3.79
N TYR A 274 -3.41 2.53 3.54
CA TYR A 274 -3.42 1.25 2.83
C TYR A 274 -3.01 0.10 3.75
N VAL A 275 -2.71 -1.10 3.21
CA VAL A 275 -2.35 -2.25 4.04
C VAL A 275 -1.26 -3.09 3.37
N GLY A 276 -0.09 -3.17 4.01
CA GLY A 276 1.00 -4.00 3.56
C GLY A 276 0.75 -5.47 3.88
N LEU A 277 0.81 -6.32 2.86
CA LEU A 277 0.74 -7.77 2.98
C LEU A 277 2.17 -8.32 3.00
N PHE A 278 2.42 -9.26 3.91
CA PHE A 278 3.73 -9.87 4.05
C PHE A 278 3.60 -11.36 4.37
N ALA A 279 4.15 -12.19 3.50
CA ALA A 279 4.10 -13.64 3.66
C ALA A 279 5.46 -14.28 3.33
N THR A 280 5.73 -15.44 3.91
CA THR A 280 7.00 -16.15 3.72
C THR A 280 6.86 -17.65 3.94
N ARG A 281 7.94 -18.39 3.68
CA ARG A 281 8.05 -19.81 4.02
C ARG A 281 8.17 -20.01 5.52
N GLU A 282 7.59 -21.07 6.06
CA GLU A 282 7.58 -21.37 7.49
C GLU A 282 8.99 -21.40 8.12
N LYS A 283 9.98 -21.93 7.38
CA LYS A 283 11.37 -21.96 7.81
C LYS A 283 11.95 -20.58 8.18
N TYR A 284 11.35 -19.51 7.69
CA TYR A 284 11.77 -18.12 7.95
C TYR A 284 10.92 -17.38 8.98
N LEU A 285 9.91 -18.01 9.55
CA LEU A 285 8.94 -17.42 10.48
C LEU A 285 9.58 -16.57 11.58
N ARG A 286 10.69 -17.05 12.17
CA ARG A 286 11.39 -16.34 13.25
C ARG A 286 12.14 -15.08 12.81
N GLN A 287 12.32 -14.88 11.50
CA GLN A 287 12.97 -13.70 10.93
C GLN A 287 11.95 -12.70 10.36
N MET A 288 10.68 -13.07 10.32
CA MET A 288 9.61 -12.25 9.76
C MET A 288 9.37 -10.98 10.59
N PRO A 289 9.22 -9.80 9.97
CA PRO A 289 8.83 -8.57 10.67
C PRO A 289 7.36 -8.60 11.07
N GLY A 290 6.95 -7.66 11.91
CA GLY A 290 5.56 -7.43 12.29
C GLY A 290 5.02 -8.45 13.30
N ARG A 291 3.75 -8.25 13.67
CA ARG A 291 3.05 -9.08 14.65
C ARG A 291 2.52 -10.37 14.03
N LEU A 292 2.33 -11.35 14.90
CA LEU A 292 1.74 -12.65 14.57
C LEU A 292 0.64 -12.98 15.57
N ALA A 293 -0.56 -13.20 15.06
CA ALA A 293 -1.63 -13.84 15.82
C ALA A 293 -1.52 -15.36 15.66
N GLY A 294 -1.67 -16.09 16.75
CA GLY A 294 -1.64 -17.55 16.77
C GLY A 294 -2.89 -18.11 17.44
N GLU A 295 -3.31 -19.28 17.01
CA GLU A 295 -4.37 -20.05 17.66
C GLU A 295 -3.79 -20.80 18.85
N THR A 296 -4.57 -20.89 19.94
CA THR A 296 -4.24 -21.60 21.17
C THR A 296 -5.50 -22.14 21.83
N THR A 297 -5.34 -22.81 22.97
CA THR A 297 -6.46 -23.23 23.82
C THR A 297 -6.30 -22.65 25.22
N ASP A 298 -7.42 -22.31 25.88
CA ASP A 298 -7.43 -21.87 27.26
C ASP A 298 -7.31 -23.05 28.25
N ALA A 299 -7.29 -22.75 29.54
CA ALA A 299 -7.18 -23.77 30.59
C ALA A 299 -8.34 -24.76 30.61
N ALA A 300 -9.49 -24.43 30.02
CA ALA A 300 -10.65 -25.30 29.85
C ALA A 300 -10.66 -26.06 28.52
N GLY A 301 -9.61 -25.91 27.68
CA GLY A 301 -9.50 -26.53 26.38
C GLY A 301 -10.31 -25.81 25.29
N LYS A 302 -10.84 -24.61 25.56
CA LYS A 302 -11.58 -23.82 24.58
C LYS A 302 -10.60 -23.07 23.67
N ARG A 303 -10.89 -23.06 22.37
CA ARG A 303 -10.13 -22.32 21.35
C ARG A 303 -10.05 -20.83 21.68
N GLY A 304 -8.87 -20.26 21.53
CA GLY A 304 -8.59 -18.86 21.71
C GLY A 304 -7.44 -18.40 20.83
N TYR A 305 -7.14 -17.09 20.87
CA TYR A 305 -6.10 -16.46 20.06
C TYR A 305 -5.18 -15.62 20.94
N VAL A 306 -3.90 -15.55 20.55
CA VAL A 306 -2.87 -14.77 21.25
C VAL A 306 -1.93 -14.11 20.26
N LEU A 307 -1.21 -13.07 20.69
CA LEU A 307 0.00 -12.64 19.99
C LEU A 307 1.11 -13.64 20.28
N THR A 308 1.79 -14.10 19.24
CA THR A 308 2.87 -15.08 19.36
C THR A 308 4.21 -14.52 18.89
N LEU A 309 5.32 -15.13 19.36
CA LEU A 309 6.69 -14.71 19.04
C LEU A 309 7.00 -13.22 19.32
N SER A 310 6.30 -12.59 20.25
CA SER A 310 6.42 -11.15 20.59
C SER A 310 7.82 -10.74 21.05
N THR A 311 8.67 -11.67 21.44
CA THR A 311 10.08 -11.41 21.81
C THR A 311 10.92 -10.82 20.63
N ARG A 312 10.41 -10.84 19.40
CA ARG A 312 11.05 -10.22 18.23
C ARG A 312 10.78 -8.71 18.12
N GLU A 313 9.76 -8.23 18.82
CA GLU A 313 9.26 -6.85 18.68
C GLU A 313 10.11 -5.84 19.46
N GLN A 314 10.07 -4.58 18.98
CA GLN A 314 10.93 -3.49 19.50
C GLN A 314 10.66 -3.15 20.97
N HIS A 315 9.43 -3.25 21.46
CA HIS A 315 9.09 -2.94 22.86
C HIS A 315 9.70 -3.93 23.87
N ILE A 316 10.13 -5.12 23.39
CA ILE A 316 10.82 -6.13 24.20
C ILE A 316 12.33 -6.10 23.93
N ARG A 317 12.74 -6.18 22.67
CA ARG A 317 14.16 -6.31 22.29
C ARG A 317 14.89 -5.00 22.04
N ARG A 318 14.17 -3.88 21.93
CA ARG A 318 14.75 -2.55 21.69
C ARG A 318 15.62 -2.53 20.43
N GLU A 319 16.88 -2.15 20.54
CA GLU A 319 17.86 -2.10 19.44
C GLU A 319 18.15 -3.47 18.78
N LYS A 320 17.80 -4.56 19.45
CA LYS A 320 17.97 -5.94 18.94
C LYS A 320 16.69 -6.49 18.33
N ALA A 321 15.66 -5.67 18.14
CA ALA A 321 14.41 -6.09 17.51
C ALA A 321 14.64 -6.56 16.07
N THR A 322 13.76 -7.43 15.60
CA THR A 322 13.81 -7.93 14.22
C THR A 322 13.49 -6.83 13.21
N SER A 323 12.65 -5.87 13.59
CA SER A 323 12.19 -4.76 12.75
C SER A 323 11.81 -3.56 13.62
N ASN A 324 11.79 -2.38 13.01
CA ASN A 324 11.25 -1.15 13.61
C ASN A 324 9.73 -0.99 13.43
N ILE A 325 9.06 -1.93 12.77
CA ILE A 325 7.60 -1.93 12.67
C ILE A 325 6.99 -2.01 14.07
N CYS A 326 6.21 -1.00 14.44
CA CYS A 326 5.63 -0.88 15.78
C CYS A 326 4.25 -1.51 15.87
N THR A 327 3.41 -1.27 14.87
CA THR A 327 2.02 -1.68 14.85
C THR A 327 1.65 -2.21 13.47
N ASN A 328 0.38 -2.52 13.26
CA ASN A 328 -0.18 -2.96 12.00
C ASN A 328 -1.34 -2.02 11.61
N SER A 329 -1.75 -2.07 10.34
CA SER A 329 -2.90 -1.32 9.83
C SER A 329 -4.21 -2.07 10.15
N GLY A 330 -4.56 -2.16 11.46
CA GLY A 330 -5.61 -3.07 11.93
C GLY A 330 -6.97 -2.89 11.27
N LEU A 331 -7.45 -1.65 11.14
CA LEU A 331 -8.75 -1.39 10.52
C LEU A 331 -8.75 -1.68 9.02
N CYS A 332 -7.63 -1.42 8.33
CA CYS A 332 -7.46 -1.78 6.92
C CYS A 332 -7.38 -3.30 6.73
N CYS A 333 -6.74 -4.03 7.66
CA CYS A 333 -6.76 -5.50 7.69
C CYS A 333 -8.18 -6.04 7.83
N LEU A 334 -8.97 -5.45 8.72
CA LEU A 334 -10.36 -5.85 8.92
C LEU A 334 -11.19 -5.61 7.65
N ALA A 335 -11.04 -4.44 7.02
CA ALA A 335 -11.70 -4.11 5.76
C ALA A 335 -11.35 -5.13 4.65
N PHE A 336 -10.06 -5.45 4.52
CA PHE A 336 -9.56 -6.49 3.62
C PHE A 336 -10.20 -7.85 3.92
N THR A 337 -10.17 -8.28 5.17
CA THR A 337 -10.70 -9.58 5.62
C THR A 337 -12.19 -9.71 5.32
N ILE A 338 -12.97 -8.68 5.65
CA ILE A 338 -14.41 -8.65 5.40
C ILE A 338 -14.69 -8.72 3.90
N HIS A 339 -14.04 -7.88 3.08
CA HIS A 339 -14.29 -7.84 1.65
C HIS A 339 -13.92 -9.17 0.98
N LEU A 340 -12.76 -9.72 1.29
CA LEU A 340 -12.34 -11.01 0.72
C LEU A 340 -13.26 -12.16 1.16
N SER A 341 -13.75 -12.14 2.40
CA SER A 341 -14.73 -13.12 2.89
C SER A 341 -16.09 -13.01 2.16
N LEU A 342 -16.51 -11.78 1.83
CA LEU A 342 -17.73 -11.57 1.03
C LEU A 342 -17.58 -12.04 -0.42
N LEU A 343 -16.40 -11.89 -1.00
CA LEU A 343 -16.11 -12.40 -2.35
C LEU A 343 -16.05 -13.92 -2.36
N GLY A 344 -15.38 -14.53 -1.39
CA GLY A 344 -14.97 -15.91 -1.44
C GLY A 344 -14.07 -16.21 -2.64
N GLU A 345 -13.69 -17.44 -2.84
CA GLU A 345 -12.84 -17.86 -3.97
C GLU A 345 -13.49 -17.54 -5.32
N GLU A 346 -14.74 -17.96 -5.51
CA GLU A 346 -15.45 -17.75 -6.77
C GLU A 346 -15.65 -16.27 -7.11
N GLY A 347 -16.01 -15.44 -6.12
CA GLY A 347 -16.16 -13.99 -6.30
C GLY A 347 -14.86 -13.33 -6.64
N PHE A 348 -13.75 -13.72 -6.00
CA PHE A 348 -12.41 -13.19 -6.26
C PHE A 348 -11.94 -13.52 -7.70
N LEU A 349 -12.14 -14.76 -8.15
CA LEU A 349 -11.85 -15.17 -9.53
C LEU A 349 -12.70 -14.40 -10.55
N ARG A 350 -13.99 -14.18 -10.26
CA ARG A 350 -14.88 -13.39 -11.13
C ARG A 350 -14.44 -11.92 -11.19
N LEU A 351 -14.05 -11.34 -10.06
CA LEU A 351 -13.53 -9.97 -9.99
C LEU A 351 -12.28 -9.82 -10.86
N ALA A 352 -11.34 -10.74 -10.73
CA ALA A 352 -10.11 -10.72 -11.52
C ALA A 352 -10.39 -10.82 -13.03
N ARG A 353 -11.30 -11.73 -13.44
CA ARG A 353 -11.71 -11.86 -14.84
C ARG A 353 -12.37 -10.59 -15.38
N ALA A 354 -13.24 -9.94 -14.59
CA ALA A 354 -13.89 -8.70 -15.00
C ALA A 354 -12.87 -7.58 -15.21
N ASN A 355 -11.90 -7.45 -14.32
CA ASN A 355 -10.82 -6.48 -14.42
C ASN A 355 -9.99 -6.69 -15.70
N HIS A 356 -9.50 -7.91 -15.91
CA HIS A 356 -8.70 -8.23 -17.09
C HIS A 356 -9.48 -8.01 -18.41
N ALA A 357 -10.74 -8.43 -18.47
CA ALA A 357 -11.58 -8.23 -19.65
C ALA A 357 -11.77 -6.73 -19.95
N ARG A 358 -12.00 -5.92 -18.92
CA ARG A 358 -12.17 -4.47 -19.06
C ARG A 358 -10.89 -3.81 -19.57
N ALA A 359 -9.75 -4.13 -18.98
CA ALA A 359 -8.45 -3.59 -19.39
C ALA A 359 -8.07 -4.00 -20.82
N SER A 360 -8.31 -5.26 -21.18
CA SER A 360 -8.05 -5.78 -22.53
C SER A 360 -8.88 -5.04 -23.58
N ALA A 361 -10.19 -4.88 -23.33
CA ALA A 361 -11.08 -4.13 -24.24
C ALA A 361 -10.66 -2.66 -24.39
N LEU A 362 -10.22 -2.02 -23.30
CA LEU A 362 -9.72 -0.64 -23.35
C LEU A 362 -8.39 -0.56 -24.11
N ALA A 363 -7.43 -1.46 -23.87
CA ALA A 363 -6.15 -1.49 -24.57
C ALA A 363 -6.34 -1.68 -26.07
N ASP A 364 -7.22 -2.59 -26.48
CA ASP A 364 -7.58 -2.81 -27.89
C ASP A 364 -8.21 -1.57 -28.55
N ARG A 365 -9.01 -0.83 -27.81
CA ARG A 365 -9.65 0.40 -28.28
C ARG A 365 -8.64 1.54 -28.44
N LEU A 366 -7.80 1.78 -27.43
CA LEU A 366 -6.83 2.87 -27.43
C LEU A 366 -5.69 2.64 -28.43
N SER A 367 -5.24 1.40 -28.62
CA SER A 367 -4.17 1.07 -29.58
C SER A 367 -4.53 1.32 -31.06
N LYS A 368 -5.81 1.47 -31.39
CA LYS A 368 -6.28 1.83 -32.75
C LYS A 368 -6.17 3.32 -33.04
N ILE A 369 -5.91 4.14 -32.04
CA ILE A 369 -5.81 5.60 -32.22
C ILE A 369 -4.46 5.94 -32.83
N LYS A 370 -4.46 6.79 -33.85
CA LYS A 370 -3.21 7.27 -34.49
C LYS A 370 -2.34 7.99 -33.46
N GLY A 371 -1.08 7.60 -33.36
CA GLY A 371 -0.13 8.17 -32.38
C GLY A 371 -0.10 7.46 -31.05
N VAL A 372 -0.81 6.34 -30.90
CA VAL A 372 -0.80 5.45 -29.72
C VAL A 372 -0.19 4.10 -30.10
N THR A 373 0.72 3.61 -29.26
CA THR A 373 1.30 2.27 -29.40
C THR A 373 1.23 1.55 -28.05
N LEU A 374 0.68 0.34 -28.02
CA LEU A 374 0.69 -0.51 -26.83
C LEU A 374 2.10 -1.04 -26.59
N VAL A 375 2.67 -0.73 -25.43
CA VAL A 375 4.03 -1.16 -25.03
C VAL A 375 3.99 -2.50 -24.32
N THR A 376 3.06 -2.67 -23.40
CA THR A 376 2.90 -3.89 -22.60
C THR A 376 1.91 -4.84 -23.26
N THR A 377 2.38 -6.01 -23.69
CA THR A 377 1.55 -6.97 -24.43
C THR A 377 0.96 -8.10 -23.56
N ALA A 378 1.55 -8.35 -22.40
CA ALA A 378 1.08 -9.31 -21.40
C ALA A 378 0.84 -8.59 -20.07
N PHE A 379 -0.42 -8.32 -19.73
CA PHE A 379 -0.80 -7.52 -18.58
C PHE A 379 -2.05 -8.09 -17.88
N PHE A 380 -2.32 -7.60 -16.68
CA PHE A 380 -3.55 -7.95 -15.94
C PHE A 380 -4.63 -6.88 -16.14
N ASN A 381 -4.62 -5.80 -15.36
CA ASN A 381 -5.58 -4.69 -15.44
C ASN A 381 -4.92 -3.33 -15.68
N GLU A 382 -3.60 -3.32 -15.83
CA GLU A 382 -2.78 -2.14 -16.09
C GLU A 382 -1.85 -2.41 -17.26
N PHE A 383 -1.69 -1.43 -18.13
CA PHE A 383 -0.83 -1.49 -19.31
C PHE A 383 -0.22 -0.13 -19.62
N THR A 384 0.87 -0.13 -20.38
CA THR A 384 1.57 1.12 -20.79
C THR A 384 1.37 1.39 -22.27
N LEU A 385 1.01 2.63 -22.57
CA LEU A 385 0.94 3.19 -23.91
C LEU A 385 2.14 4.10 -24.15
N LYS A 386 2.66 4.09 -25.39
CA LYS A 386 3.55 5.13 -25.90
C LYS A 386 2.74 6.08 -26.78
N LEU A 387 2.83 7.36 -26.48
CA LEU A 387 2.10 8.43 -27.19
C LEU A 387 3.02 9.19 -28.13
N SER A 388 2.45 9.81 -29.17
CA SER A 388 3.17 10.71 -30.12
C SER A 388 3.54 12.07 -29.52
N ARG A 389 3.00 12.38 -28.31
CA ARG A 389 3.23 13.62 -27.54
C ARG A 389 3.68 13.25 -26.12
N PRO A 390 4.31 14.17 -25.37
CA PRO A 390 4.61 13.95 -23.95
C PRO A 390 3.37 13.56 -23.16
N ALA A 391 3.42 12.43 -22.44
CA ALA A 391 2.26 11.88 -21.75
C ALA A 391 1.70 12.83 -20.69
N ALA A 392 2.54 13.62 -20.02
CA ALA A 392 2.09 14.60 -19.03
C ALA A 392 1.17 15.67 -19.65
N SER A 393 1.54 16.25 -20.80
CA SER A 393 0.68 17.24 -21.48
C SER A 393 -0.64 16.64 -21.98
N VAL A 394 -0.60 15.39 -22.46
CA VAL A 394 -1.81 14.68 -22.90
C VAL A 394 -2.77 14.44 -21.73
N VAL A 395 -2.24 14.06 -20.57
CA VAL A 395 -3.07 13.86 -19.36
C VAL A 395 -3.68 15.18 -18.89
N ASP A 396 -2.95 16.28 -18.94
CA ASP A 396 -3.48 17.60 -18.58
C ASP A 396 -4.61 18.03 -19.53
N ASP A 397 -4.42 17.87 -20.84
CA ASP A 397 -5.47 18.15 -21.87
C ASP A 397 -6.73 17.26 -21.67
N LEU A 398 -6.55 16.00 -21.26
CA LEU A 398 -7.65 15.08 -20.98
C LEU A 398 -8.37 15.42 -19.67
N ALA A 399 -7.64 15.88 -18.66
CA ALA A 399 -8.23 16.33 -17.40
C ALA A 399 -9.15 17.55 -17.59
N GLU A 400 -8.80 18.48 -18.51
CA GLU A 400 -9.68 19.59 -18.91
C GLU A 400 -10.98 19.11 -19.59
N LYS A 401 -10.95 17.91 -20.19
CA LYS A 401 -12.14 17.25 -20.75
C LYS A 401 -12.88 16.38 -19.71
N GLY A 402 -12.47 16.42 -18.44
CA GLY A 402 -13.08 15.66 -17.36
C GLY A 402 -12.70 14.18 -17.29
N ILE A 403 -11.56 13.78 -17.86
CA ILE A 403 -11.09 12.41 -17.90
C ILE A 403 -9.76 12.29 -17.17
N ILE A 404 -9.69 11.48 -16.14
CA ILE A 404 -8.44 11.13 -15.44
C ILE A 404 -7.84 9.89 -16.12
N ALA A 405 -6.97 10.14 -17.10
CA ALA A 405 -6.62 9.18 -18.15
C ALA A 405 -5.53 8.17 -17.80
N GLY A 406 -4.89 8.30 -16.64
CA GLY A 406 -3.77 7.44 -16.22
C GLY A 406 -2.63 8.23 -15.62
N VAL A 407 -1.49 7.57 -15.43
CA VAL A 407 -0.29 8.15 -14.80
C VAL A 407 0.83 8.30 -15.85
N PRO A 408 1.27 9.52 -16.17
CA PRO A 408 2.46 9.71 -16.99
C PRO A 408 3.67 9.07 -16.29
N ALA A 409 4.38 8.16 -16.95
CA ALA A 409 5.53 7.49 -16.34
C ALA A 409 6.62 8.49 -15.90
N SER A 410 6.72 9.64 -16.53
CA SER A 410 7.62 10.73 -16.14
C SER A 410 7.32 11.36 -14.78
N ARG A 411 6.11 11.19 -14.21
CA ARG A 411 5.81 11.60 -12.82
C ARG A 411 6.46 10.69 -11.81
N LEU A 412 6.58 9.40 -12.12
CA LEU A 412 7.24 8.40 -11.27
C LEU A 412 8.75 8.36 -11.50
N LEU A 413 9.19 8.72 -12.72
CA LEU A 413 10.56 8.60 -13.21
C LEU A 413 11.00 9.91 -13.88
N PRO A 414 11.12 11.02 -13.13
CA PRO A 414 11.35 12.35 -13.73
C PRO A 414 12.71 12.50 -14.42
N HIS A 415 13.68 11.64 -14.08
CA HIS A 415 15.03 11.67 -14.64
C HIS A 415 15.23 10.68 -15.81
N GLU A 416 14.21 9.88 -16.15
CA GLU A 416 14.26 8.89 -17.22
C GLU A 416 13.68 9.45 -18.52
N GLY A 417 14.54 9.82 -19.48
CA GLY A 417 14.09 10.40 -20.73
C GLY A 417 13.11 9.53 -21.52
N GLN A 418 13.28 8.20 -21.45
CA GLN A 418 12.37 7.22 -22.07
C GLN A 418 10.96 7.22 -21.46
N ALA A 419 10.77 7.73 -20.24
CA ALA A 419 9.48 7.78 -19.56
C ALA A 419 8.58 8.94 -20.07
N ARG A 420 9.12 9.87 -20.82
CA ARG A 420 8.45 11.11 -21.24
C ARG A 420 7.13 10.87 -21.96
N ASP A 421 7.15 9.93 -22.91
CA ASP A 421 6.02 9.68 -23.81
C ASP A 421 5.19 8.44 -23.38
N LEU A 422 5.48 7.89 -22.19
CA LEU A 422 4.80 6.71 -21.66
C LEU A 422 3.66 7.09 -20.72
N LEU A 423 2.49 6.50 -20.96
CA LEU A 423 1.28 6.63 -20.13
C LEU A 423 0.90 5.28 -19.58
N ILE A 424 0.86 5.15 -18.25
CA ILE A 424 0.39 3.96 -17.53
C ILE A 424 -1.12 4.10 -17.35
N VAL A 425 -1.88 3.13 -17.84
CA VAL A 425 -3.35 3.13 -17.84
C VAL A 425 -3.84 1.89 -17.11
N ALA A 426 -4.75 2.06 -16.17
CA ALA A 426 -5.41 0.96 -15.47
C ALA A 426 -6.93 1.02 -15.69
N ALA A 427 -7.55 -0.15 -15.82
CA ALA A 427 -9.00 -0.28 -15.85
C ALA A 427 -9.46 -1.43 -14.96
N THR A 428 -10.42 -1.15 -14.11
CA THR A 428 -11.00 -2.12 -13.17
C THR A 428 -12.48 -2.37 -13.51
N GLU A 429 -13.15 -3.20 -12.73
CA GLU A 429 -14.60 -3.45 -12.86
C GLU A 429 -15.44 -2.16 -12.70
N THR A 430 -14.85 -1.09 -12.16
CA THR A 430 -15.57 0.18 -11.97
C THR A 430 -15.64 1.05 -13.21
N ALA A 431 -14.83 0.78 -14.23
CA ALA A 431 -14.88 1.51 -15.50
C ALA A 431 -16.04 0.98 -16.37
N THR A 432 -16.91 1.89 -16.82
CA THR A 432 -18.04 1.54 -17.71
C THR A 432 -17.63 1.52 -19.17
N ASP A 433 -18.50 1.02 -20.07
CA ASP A 433 -18.28 1.08 -21.51
C ASP A 433 -18.31 2.53 -21.99
N GLU A 434 -19.17 3.37 -21.41
CA GLU A 434 -19.29 4.80 -21.69
C GLU A 434 -18.01 5.54 -21.30
N ASP A 435 -17.41 5.21 -20.13
CA ASP A 435 -16.12 5.79 -19.69
C ASP A 435 -15.00 5.45 -20.68
N CYS A 436 -14.92 4.19 -21.12
CA CYS A 436 -13.92 3.71 -22.08
C CYS A 436 -14.09 4.37 -23.45
N GLU A 437 -15.34 4.59 -23.89
CA GLU A 437 -15.65 5.27 -25.15
C GLU A 437 -15.31 6.77 -25.07
N ALA A 438 -15.69 7.44 -24.00
CA ALA A 438 -15.38 8.83 -23.74
C ALA A 438 -13.86 9.06 -23.74
N TYR A 439 -13.10 8.16 -23.07
CA TYR A 439 -11.64 8.23 -23.06
C TYR A 439 -11.04 8.09 -24.47
N ALA A 440 -11.44 7.06 -25.21
CA ALA A 440 -10.91 6.84 -26.56
C ALA A 440 -11.19 8.01 -27.51
N LYS A 441 -12.40 8.58 -27.46
CA LYS A 441 -12.78 9.75 -28.24
C LYS A 441 -11.93 10.97 -27.87
N ALA A 442 -11.84 11.28 -26.59
CA ALA A 442 -11.08 12.44 -26.12
C ALA A 442 -9.57 12.31 -26.44
N LEU A 443 -8.99 11.11 -26.27
CA LEU A 443 -7.59 10.86 -26.59
C LEU A 443 -7.33 11.04 -28.10
N ALA A 444 -8.22 10.58 -28.97
CA ALA A 444 -8.10 10.78 -30.41
C ALA A 444 -8.14 12.26 -30.78
N GLU A 445 -9.01 13.07 -30.16
CA GLU A 445 -9.08 14.52 -30.36
C GLU A 445 -7.81 15.24 -29.88
N VAL A 446 -7.25 14.85 -28.74
CA VAL A 446 -6.05 15.45 -28.14
C VAL A 446 -4.79 15.14 -28.96
N LEU A 447 -4.73 13.99 -29.65
CA LEU A 447 -3.59 13.55 -30.46
C LEU A 447 -3.70 13.94 -31.94
N ALA A 448 -4.85 14.45 -32.39
CA ALA A 448 -5.07 14.89 -33.78
C ALA A 448 -4.28 16.16 -34.08
#